data_82874f8246e67050e25a8ec2a4deafdc
#
_entry.id   82874f8246e67050e25a8ec2a4deafdc
#
_cell.length_a   1.000
_cell.length_b   1.000
_cell.length_c   1.000
_cell.angle_alpha   90.00
_cell.angle_beta   90.00
_cell.angle_gamma   90.00
#
_symmetry.space_group_name_H-M   'P 1'
#
loop_
_entity.id
_entity.type
_entity.pdbx_description
1 polymer ?
#
loop_
_entity_poly.entity_id
_entity_poly.type
_entity_poly.pdbx_seq_one_letter_code
_entity_poly.pdbx_strand_id
1 'polypeptide(L)'
;MKELVCVVALLFLTELISAKLAEPQVQVYSRNPGQYDKSNVLICHVSGFHPPEIRIDLLKNGQEITAAKQTDLAFEEDWHYHMTKHVPFTPRTGDKFECRVSHMGKTKHYFWEPDM
;
A
#
# COMPACT_ATOMS: atom_id res chain seq x y z
N MET A 1 19.48 -22.54 36.21
CA MET A 1 18.83 -21.23 36.35
C MET A 1 19.38 -20.17 35.42
N LYS A 2 20.69 -20.10 35.22
CA LYS A 2 21.28 -19.15 34.27
C LYS A 2 20.83 -19.40 32.82
N GLU A 3 20.68 -20.67 32.43
CA GLU A 3 20.25 -21.03 31.07
C GLU A 3 18.80 -20.62 30.78
N LEU A 4 17.91 -20.68 31.75
CA LEU A 4 16.51 -20.26 31.63
C LEU A 4 16.39 -18.75 31.41
N VAL A 5 17.22 -17.96 32.09
CA VAL A 5 17.23 -16.53 31.97
C VAL A 5 17.67 -16.08 30.54
N CYS A 6 18.68 -16.74 29.98
CA CYS A 6 19.17 -16.48 28.64
C CYS A 6 18.13 -16.78 27.56
N VAL A 7 17.38 -17.88 27.69
CA VAL A 7 16.33 -18.25 26.76
C VAL A 7 15.18 -17.23 26.77
N VAL A 8 14.78 -16.77 27.94
CA VAL A 8 13.73 -15.74 28.09
C VAL A 8 14.17 -14.43 27.47
N ALA A 9 15.42 -14.01 27.66
CA ALA A 9 15.96 -12.80 27.08
C ALA A 9 15.99 -12.85 25.54
N LEU A 10 16.33 -14.00 24.96
CA LEU A 10 16.32 -14.19 23.51
C LEU A 10 14.93 -14.12 22.91
N LEU A 11 13.94 -14.70 23.59
CA LEU A 11 12.55 -14.61 23.17
C LEU A 11 12.03 -13.16 23.18
N PHE A 12 12.41 -12.37 24.17
CA PHE A 12 12.07 -10.96 24.25
C PHE A 12 12.63 -10.15 23.09
N LEU A 13 13.88 -10.40 22.72
CA LEU A 13 14.52 -9.73 21.59
C LEU A 13 13.82 -10.05 20.27
N THR A 14 13.38 -11.29 20.09
CA THR A 14 12.66 -11.70 18.89
C THR A 14 11.32 -10.96 18.78
N GLU A 15 10.59 -10.81 19.85
CA GLU A 15 9.33 -10.07 19.88
C GLU A 15 9.52 -8.59 19.54
N LEU A 16 10.56 -7.96 20.06
CA LEU A 16 10.87 -6.56 19.77
C LEU A 16 11.19 -6.34 18.29
N ILE A 17 11.89 -7.27 17.64
CA ILE A 17 12.18 -7.19 16.20
C ILE A 17 10.89 -7.31 15.40
N SER A 18 10.02 -8.27 15.76
CA SER A 18 8.73 -8.46 15.08
C SER A 18 7.81 -7.25 15.20
N ALA A 19 7.85 -6.54 16.33
CA ALA A 19 7.04 -5.36 16.56
C ALA A 19 7.38 -4.17 15.65
N LYS A 20 8.58 -4.15 15.07
CA LYS A 20 9.00 -3.09 14.14
C LYS A 20 8.50 -3.30 12.72
N LEU A 21 8.11 -4.53 12.36
CA LEU A 21 7.59 -4.84 11.04
C LEU A 21 6.09 -4.62 11.03
N ALA A 22 5.61 -3.86 10.05
CA ALA A 22 4.19 -3.59 9.90
C ALA A 22 3.78 -3.72 8.43
N GLU A 23 2.73 -4.48 8.18
CA GLU A 23 2.20 -4.67 6.84
C GLU A 23 1.43 -3.43 6.38
N PRO A 24 1.51 -3.06 5.09
CA PRO A 24 0.79 -1.89 4.60
C PRO A 24 -0.71 -2.10 4.61
N GLN A 25 -1.43 -1.03 4.99
CA GLN A 25 -2.87 -0.92 4.84
C GLN A 25 -3.13 -0.18 3.55
N VAL A 26 -3.87 -0.78 2.62
CA VAL A 26 -4.05 -0.26 1.28
C VAL A 26 -5.52 0.07 1.03
N GLN A 27 -5.75 1.28 0.50
CA GLN A 27 -7.07 1.73 0.07
C GLN A 27 -6.99 2.22 -1.37
N VAL A 28 -7.86 1.69 -2.22
CA VAL A 28 -7.95 2.09 -3.63
C VAL A 28 -9.31 2.74 -3.84
N TYR A 29 -9.29 4.00 -4.26
CA TYR A 29 -10.53 4.76 -4.43
C TYR A 29 -10.33 5.84 -5.50
N SER A 30 -11.40 6.52 -5.86
CA SER A 30 -11.36 7.65 -6.78
C SER A 30 -11.78 8.93 -6.07
N ARG A 31 -11.29 10.07 -6.57
CA ARG A 31 -11.59 11.39 -6.00
C ARG A 31 -13.08 11.70 -6.04
N ASN A 32 -13.71 11.37 -7.16
CA ASN A 32 -15.15 11.58 -7.37
C ASN A 32 -15.85 10.23 -7.47
N PRO A 33 -17.19 10.17 -7.33
CA PRO A 33 -17.91 8.93 -7.54
C PRO A 33 -17.55 8.27 -8.86
N GLY A 34 -17.36 6.95 -8.83
CA GLY A 34 -16.85 6.19 -9.97
C GLY A 34 -17.91 5.98 -11.03
N GLN A 35 -18.10 6.95 -11.90
CA GLN A 35 -19.01 6.88 -13.04
C GLN A 35 -18.24 6.63 -14.32
N TYR A 36 -18.73 5.72 -15.16
CA TYR A 36 -18.09 5.43 -16.43
C TYR A 36 -18.15 6.63 -17.36
N ASP A 37 -17.11 6.76 -18.19
CA ASP A 37 -16.95 7.81 -19.22
C ASP A 37 -16.82 9.24 -18.67
N LYS A 38 -16.55 9.37 -17.37
CA LYS A 38 -16.29 10.67 -16.75
C LYS A 38 -14.87 10.74 -16.21
N SER A 39 -14.22 11.87 -16.41
CA SER A 39 -12.87 12.10 -15.90
C SER A 39 -12.84 12.02 -14.37
N ASN A 40 -11.83 11.34 -13.84
CA ASN A 40 -11.68 11.11 -12.41
C ASN A 40 -10.20 11.04 -12.06
N VAL A 41 -9.89 10.78 -10.80
CA VAL A 41 -8.53 10.52 -10.34
C VAL A 41 -8.53 9.22 -9.54
N LEU A 42 -7.73 8.25 -9.99
CA LEU A 42 -7.53 7.00 -9.29
C LEU A 42 -6.48 7.19 -8.21
N ILE A 43 -6.77 6.77 -6.99
CA ILE A 43 -5.90 6.98 -5.84
C ILE A 43 -5.65 5.64 -5.15
N CYS A 44 -4.37 5.35 -4.88
CA CYS A 44 -3.97 4.25 -4.02
C CYS A 44 -3.24 4.84 -2.81
N HIS A 45 -3.85 4.73 -1.64
CA HIS A 45 -3.28 5.21 -0.40
C HIS A 45 -2.76 4.03 0.41
N VAL A 46 -1.49 4.08 0.77
CA VAL A 46 -0.81 3.01 1.51
C VAL A 46 -0.27 3.60 2.80
N SER A 47 -0.61 3.00 3.92
CA SER A 47 -0.26 3.53 5.24
C SER A 47 0.09 2.42 6.22
N GLY A 48 0.70 2.82 7.33
CA GLY A 48 0.97 1.94 8.46
C GLY A 48 2.04 0.90 8.20
N PHE A 49 2.95 1.10 7.27
CA PHE A 49 3.97 0.12 6.92
C PHE A 49 5.36 0.49 7.48
N HIS A 50 6.14 -0.53 7.71
CA HIS A 50 7.53 -0.42 8.11
C HIS A 50 8.23 -1.74 7.77
N PRO A 51 9.40 -1.79 7.17
CA PRO A 51 10.28 -0.68 6.80
C PRO A 51 9.76 0.17 5.64
N PRO A 52 10.40 1.34 5.36
CA PRO A 52 9.90 2.30 4.35
C PRO A 52 10.10 1.88 2.90
N GLU A 53 10.89 0.87 2.62
CA GLU A 53 11.07 0.40 1.25
C GLU A 53 9.78 -0.26 0.77
N ILE A 54 9.14 0.38 -0.20
CA ILE A 54 7.88 -0.09 -0.76
C ILE A 54 7.78 0.28 -2.23
N ARG A 55 7.12 -0.55 -3.02
CA ARG A 55 6.82 -0.26 -4.40
C ARG A 55 5.31 -0.27 -4.61
N ILE A 56 4.79 0.79 -5.18
CA ILE A 56 3.38 0.96 -5.47
C ILE A 56 3.23 1.21 -6.97
N ASP A 57 2.41 0.41 -7.65
CA ASP A 57 2.11 0.56 -9.07
C ASP A 57 0.60 0.63 -9.28
N LEU A 58 0.16 1.54 -10.14
CA LEU A 58 -1.21 1.58 -10.62
C LEU A 58 -1.27 0.90 -11.99
N LEU A 59 -2.23 0.01 -12.17
CA LEU A 59 -2.34 -0.81 -13.37
C LEU A 59 -3.72 -0.65 -13.99
N LYS A 60 -3.76 -0.64 -15.32
CA LYS A 60 -4.97 -0.69 -16.12
C LYS A 60 -4.93 -1.96 -16.96
N ASN A 61 -5.89 -2.85 -16.74
CA ASN A 61 -5.98 -4.13 -17.47
C ASN A 61 -4.66 -4.92 -17.41
N GLY A 62 -3.99 -4.90 -16.23
CA GLY A 62 -2.73 -5.62 -16.01
C GLY A 62 -1.48 -4.89 -16.48
N GLN A 63 -1.60 -3.71 -17.06
CA GLN A 63 -0.46 -2.92 -17.54
C GLN A 63 -0.21 -1.71 -16.65
N GLU A 64 1.06 -1.47 -16.34
CA GLU A 64 1.43 -0.33 -15.50
C GLU A 64 1.09 1.00 -16.15
N ILE A 65 0.49 1.90 -15.36
CA ILE A 65 0.21 3.27 -15.79
C ILE A 65 1.42 4.12 -15.46
N THR A 66 2.25 4.41 -16.44
CA THR A 66 3.51 5.12 -16.25
C THR A 66 3.33 6.60 -15.91
N ALA A 67 2.17 7.18 -16.26
CA ALA A 67 1.86 8.58 -15.97
C ALA A 67 1.48 8.83 -14.51
N ALA A 68 1.37 7.80 -13.68
CA ALA A 68 0.99 7.93 -12.28
C ALA A 68 2.06 8.70 -11.50
N LYS A 69 1.62 9.55 -10.58
CA LYS A 69 2.49 10.35 -9.71
C LYS A 69 2.39 9.84 -8.28
N GLN A 70 3.52 9.88 -7.60
CA GLN A 70 3.63 9.39 -6.24
C GLN A 70 4.00 10.53 -5.30
N THR A 71 3.32 10.61 -4.16
CA THR A 71 3.68 11.57 -3.11
C THR A 71 4.95 11.12 -2.41
N ASP A 72 5.62 12.05 -1.76
CA ASP A 72 6.79 11.72 -0.97
C ASP A 72 6.44 10.82 0.20
N LEU A 73 7.39 9.96 0.57
CA LEU A 73 7.26 9.11 1.72
C LEU A 73 7.16 9.98 2.99
N ALA A 74 6.08 9.82 3.74
CA ALA A 74 5.85 10.56 4.97
C ALA A 74 5.91 9.63 6.18
N PHE A 75 6.50 10.13 7.26
CA PHE A 75 6.65 9.39 8.51
C PHE A 75 5.67 9.94 9.54
N GLU A 76 4.87 9.06 10.12
CA GLU A 76 3.87 9.43 11.12
C GLU A 76 4.42 9.25 12.55
N GLU A 77 3.74 9.86 13.53
CA GLU A 77 4.16 9.81 14.93
C GLU A 77 4.19 8.40 15.52
N ASP A 78 3.43 7.49 14.98
CA ASP A 78 3.37 6.10 15.42
C ASP A 78 4.47 5.20 14.83
N TRP A 79 5.52 5.80 14.27
CA TRP A 79 6.66 5.11 13.66
C TRP A 79 6.31 4.32 12.39
N HIS A 80 5.21 4.68 11.73
CA HIS A 80 4.79 4.09 10.46
C HIS A 80 4.83 5.10 9.34
N TYR A 81 4.98 4.61 8.14
CA TYR A 81 5.06 5.45 6.93
C TYR A 81 3.74 5.44 6.19
N HIS A 82 3.51 6.47 5.38
CA HIS A 82 2.41 6.48 4.43
C HIS A 82 2.86 7.07 3.10
N MET A 83 2.20 6.66 2.03
CA MET A 83 2.50 7.09 0.68
C MET A 83 1.24 6.96 -0.17
N THR A 84 1.08 7.87 -1.13
CA THR A 84 -0.08 7.86 -2.02
C THR A 84 0.39 7.91 -3.47
N LYS A 85 -0.20 7.08 -4.32
CA LYS A 85 0.02 7.13 -5.77
C LYS A 85 -1.30 7.42 -6.46
N HIS A 86 -1.29 8.31 -7.44
CA HIS A 86 -2.51 8.75 -8.11
C HIS A 86 -2.28 9.02 -9.59
N VAL A 87 -3.35 8.91 -10.36
CA VAL A 87 -3.32 9.19 -11.80
C VAL A 87 -4.70 9.67 -12.25
N PRO A 88 -4.76 10.69 -13.13
CA PRO A 88 -6.01 11.02 -13.81
C PRO A 88 -6.43 9.86 -14.70
N PHE A 89 -7.70 9.52 -14.68
CA PHE A 89 -8.21 8.43 -15.50
C PHE A 89 -9.67 8.67 -15.87
N THR A 90 -10.11 8.01 -16.94
CA THR A 90 -11.51 7.99 -17.34
C THR A 90 -11.93 6.51 -17.38
N PRO A 91 -12.67 6.04 -16.36
CA PRO A 91 -13.06 4.64 -16.34
C PRO A 91 -14.08 4.33 -17.43
N ARG A 92 -13.91 3.19 -18.08
CA ARG A 92 -14.83 2.71 -19.12
C ARG A 92 -15.29 1.31 -18.78
N THR A 93 -16.49 0.95 -19.27
CA THR A 93 -17.02 -0.38 -19.06
C THR A 93 -16.05 -1.43 -19.59
N GLY A 94 -15.72 -2.41 -18.76
CA GLY A 94 -14.78 -3.47 -19.08
C GLY A 94 -13.33 -3.22 -18.67
N ASP A 95 -12.97 -1.98 -18.33
CA ASP A 95 -11.64 -1.68 -17.83
C ASP A 95 -11.50 -2.09 -16.37
N LYS A 96 -10.36 -2.68 -16.03
CA LYS A 96 -10.03 -3.05 -14.65
C LYS A 96 -8.82 -2.25 -14.19
N PHE A 97 -8.98 -1.59 -13.07
CA PHE A 97 -7.93 -0.82 -12.44
C PHE A 97 -7.53 -1.46 -11.12
N GLU A 98 -6.23 -1.48 -10.86
CA GLU A 98 -5.72 -2.07 -9.63
C GLU A 98 -4.50 -1.31 -9.12
N CYS A 99 -4.25 -1.46 -7.81
CA CYS A 99 -3.02 -1.01 -7.18
C CYS A 99 -2.24 -2.24 -6.75
N ARG A 100 -0.99 -2.32 -7.18
CA ARG A 100 -0.09 -3.39 -6.81
C ARG A 100 0.93 -2.86 -5.81
N VAL A 101 0.98 -3.47 -4.63
CA VAL A 101 1.88 -3.05 -3.56
C VAL A 101 2.86 -4.18 -3.24
N SER A 102 4.14 -3.88 -3.32
CA SER A 102 5.21 -4.81 -2.98
C SER A 102 5.96 -4.30 -1.75
N HIS A 103 5.97 -5.10 -0.70
CA HIS A 103 6.57 -4.75 0.58
C HIS A 103 7.12 -6.01 1.23
N MET A 104 8.38 -5.99 1.65
CA MET A 104 9.04 -7.12 2.32
C MET A 104 8.96 -8.42 1.53
N GLY A 105 9.16 -8.34 0.22
CA GLY A 105 9.14 -9.51 -0.66
C GLY A 105 7.75 -10.06 -0.95
N LYS A 106 6.69 -9.42 -0.47
CA LYS A 106 5.31 -9.82 -0.72
C LYS A 106 4.64 -8.82 -1.66
N THR A 107 3.96 -9.32 -2.66
CA THR A 107 3.22 -8.51 -3.63
C THR A 107 1.73 -8.81 -3.51
N LYS A 108 0.93 -7.77 -3.33
CA LYS A 108 -0.52 -7.88 -3.23
C LYS A 108 -1.19 -6.95 -4.22
N HIS A 109 -2.35 -7.35 -4.71
CA HIS A 109 -3.16 -6.61 -5.69
C HIS A 109 -4.47 -6.17 -5.05
N TYR A 110 -4.83 -4.90 -5.27
CA TYR A 110 -6.05 -4.30 -4.74
C TYR A 110 -6.80 -3.67 -5.90
N PHE A 111 -8.04 -4.10 -6.14
CA PHE A 111 -8.82 -3.65 -7.27
C PHE A 111 -9.69 -2.44 -6.89
N TRP A 112 -9.81 -1.52 -7.84
CA TRP A 112 -10.76 -0.42 -7.72
C TRP A 112 -12.14 -0.88 -8.17
N GLU A 113 -13.16 -0.54 -7.39
CA GLU A 113 -14.55 -0.85 -7.71
C GLU A 113 -15.32 0.45 -7.90
N PRO A 114 -15.98 0.63 -9.05
CA PRO A 114 -16.78 1.84 -9.26
C PRO A 114 -17.99 1.86 -8.36
N ASP A 115 -18.30 3.05 -7.85
CA ASP A 115 -19.53 3.31 -7.10
C ASP A 115 -20.68 3.51 -8.07
N MET A 116 -21.50 2.50 -8.21
CA MET A 116 -22.69 2.59 -9.06
C MET A 116 -23.95 2.31 -8.27
#